data_4f422afee702c4b6fe1d1b5e8c1ded52
#
_entry.id   4f422afee702c4b6fe1d1b5e8c1ded52
#
_cell.length_a   1.000
_cell.length_b   1.000
_cell.length_c   1.000
_cell.angle_alpha   90.00
_cell.angle_beta   90.00
_cell.angle_gamma   90.00
#
_symmetry.space_group_name_H-M   'P 1'
#
loop_
_entity.id
_entity.type
_entity.pdbx_description
1 polymer ?
#
loop_
_entity_poly.entity_id
_entity_poly.type
_entity_poly.pdbx_seq_one_letter_code
_entity_poly.pdbx_strand_id
1 'polypeptide(L)'
;MKLNNILNKNTKSTVLFALVLSIVFVAFSVPASAETVEENTEAIVNLQAALTYVWLLLAGALVFLMHAGFSLVEAGLTRSKNTANILMKNFMTICLGVVVYWVVGWGIMYGTDAAGLIGIDQFFLKGADNAVWNSWFFQMVFAATGATVVSGAMAERTNFKAYLIYCIMMVALIYPVYGHWVWSGADRALLAGGDSPIVRIIGAGFHDFAGSGVVHSIGGYSALAGVLIVGARIGKFKNGK
;
A
#
# COMPACT_ATOMS: atom_id res chain seq x y z
N MET A 1 -9.68 9.79 50.07
CA MET A 1 -9.29 8.42 49.69
C MET A 1 -9.27 8.13 48.21
N LYS A 2 -9.76 9.00 47.31
CA LYS A 2 -9.75 8.79 45.83
C LYS A 2 -8.55 9.36 45.07
N LEU A 3 -7.87 10.38 45.62
CA LEU A 3 -6.74 11.05 44.94
C LEU A 3 -5.47 10.19 44.90
N ASN A 4 -5.21 9.44 45.98
CA ASN A 4 -4.03 8.56 46.08
C ASN A 4 -4.08 7.36 45.10
N ASN A 5 -5.28 6.90 44.69
CA ASN A 5 -5.42 5.81 43.72
C ASN A 5 -5.24 6.26 42.27
N ILE A 6 -5.53 7.54 41.98
CA ILE A 6 -5.36 8.09 40.61
C ILE A 6 -3.86 8.39 40.38
N LEU A 7 -3.18 8.96 41.37
CA LEU A 7 -1.73 9.20 41.30
C LEU A 7 -0.93 7.90 41.21
N ASN A 8 -1.37 6.86 41.92
CA ASN A 8 -0.72 5.54 41.84
C ASN A 8 -0.90 4.83 40.46
N LYS A 9 -2.02 5.06 39.78
CA LYS A 9 -2.28 4.50 38.47
C LYS A 9 -1.44 5.18 37.37
N ASN A 10 -1.34 6.50 37.42
CA ASN A 10 -0.50 7.28 36.52
C ASN A 10 1.00 7.03 36.74
N THR A 11 1.44 6.89 37.97
CA THR A 11 2.84 6.59 38.31
C THR A 11 3.24 5.21 37.79
N LYS A 12 2.38 4.20 37.93
CA LYS A 12 2.65 2.86 37.37
C LYS A 12 2.73 2.85 35.83
N SER A 13 1.86 3.60 35.18
CA SER A 13 1.90 3.76 33.71
C SER A 13 3.17 4.50 33.26
N THR A 14 3.56 5.55 33.96
CA THR A 14 4.79 6.31 33.65
C THR A 14 6.05 5.47 33.89
N VAL A 15 6.08 4.69 34.97
CA VAL A 15 7.20 3.79 35.29
C VAL A 15 7.27 2.66 34.27
N LEU A 16 6.14 2.08 33.86
CA LEU A 16 6.10 1.05 32.81
C LEU A 16 6.56 1.60 31.47
N PHE A 17 6.11 2.80 31.11
CA PHE A 17 6.55 3.47 29.88
C PHE A 17 8.05 3.80 29.91
N ALA A 18 8.58 4.30 31.02
CA ALA A 18 10.01 4.56 31.21
C ALA A 18 10.84 3.26 31.18
N LEU A 19 10.32 2.16 31.75
CA LEU A 19 10.95 0.84 31.69
C LEU A 19 10.98 0.27 30.25
N VAL A 20 9.90 0.40 29.53
CA VAL A 20 9.84 0.00 28.11
C VAL A 20 10.80 0.83 27.26
N LEU A 21 10.84 2.15 27.49
CA LEU A 21 11.78 3.03 26.79
C LEU A 21 13.25 2.70 27.13
N SER A 22 13.55 2.39 28.41
CA SER A 22 14.91 2.01 28.82
C SER A 22 15.31 0.64 28.29
N ILE A 23 14.39 -0.33 28.19
CA ILE A 23 14.66 -1.64 27.58
C ILE A 23 14.93 -1.48 26.08
N VAL A 24 14.15 -0.65 25.38
CA VAL A 24 14.41 -0.30 23.99
C VAL A 24 15.77 0.39 23.85
N PHE A 25 16.12 1.32 24.74
CA PHE A 25 17.41 2.01 24.68
C PHE A 25 18.59 1.07 24.97
N VAL A 26 18.45 0.14 25.91
CA VAL A 26 19.49 -0.86 26.23
C VAL A 26 19.64 -1.89 25.11
N ALA A 27 18.55 -2.27 24.44
CA ALA A 27 18.61 -3.17 23.28
C ALA A 27 19.35 -2.57 22.06
N PHE A 28 19.49 -1.23 22.02
CA PHE A 28 20.24 -0.51 21.00
C PHE A 28 21.62 -0.02 21.46
N SER A 29 22.05 -0.30 22.70
CA SER A 29 23.40 0.03 23.15
C SER A 29 24.38 -1.00 22.57
N VAL A 30 25.08 -0.62 21.51
CA VAL A 30 26.23 -1.33 20.99
C VAL A 30 27.37 -1.18 22.02
N PRO A 31 28.02 -2.26 22.49
CA PRO A 31 29.19 -2.14 23.37
C PRO A 31 30.28 -1.34 22.65
N ALA A 32 30.82 -0.33 23.34
CA ALA A 32 31.93 0.47 22.85
C ALA A 32 33.23 -0.34 22.89
N SER A 33 33.41 -1.28 21.98
CA SER A 33 34.71 -1.86 21.63
C SER A 33 35.37 -0.94 20.59
N ALA A 34 36.70 -0.84 20.63
CA ALA A 34 37.44 -0.10 19.61
C ALA A 34 37.41 -0.90 18.29
N GLU A 35 36.26 -0.77 17.58
CA GLU A 35 36.04 -1.40 16.27
C GLU A 35 36.87 -0.68 15.20
N THR A 36 37.28 -1.41 14.19
CA THR A 36 37.94 -0.84 13.03
C THR A 36 37.01 0.08 12.25
N VAL A 37 37.57 0.97 11.41
CA VAL A 37 36.78 1.86 10.56
C VAL A 37 35.83 1.07 9.65
N GLU A 38 36.25 -0.11 9.19
CA GLU A 38 35.45 -1.00 8.36
C GLU A 38 34.24 -1.58 9.13
N GLU A 39 34.48 -2.12 10.35
CA GLU A 39 33.43 -2.66 11.22
C GLU A 39 32.41 -1.59 11.58
N ASN A 40 32.85 -0.36 11.89
CA ASN A 40 31.97 0.77 12.15
C ASN A 40 31.14 1.15 10.90
N THR A 41 31.75 1.09 9.71
CA THR A 41 31.04 1.39 8.45
C THR A 41 29.95 0.35 8.17
N GLU A 42 30.26 -0.93 8.35
CA GLU A 42 29.29 -2.02 8.21
C GLU A 42 28.15 -1.89 9.23
N ALA A 43 28.45 -1.58 10.49
CA ALA A 43 27.47 -1.36 11.53
C ALA A 43 26.52 -0.19 11.19
N ILE A 44 27.04 0.91 10.64
CA ILE A 44 26.26 2.06 10.19
C ILE A 44 25.31 1.67 9.03
N VAL A 45 25.80 0.94 8.04
CA VAL A 45 24.99 0.47 6.91
C VAL A 45 23.84 -0.44 7.39
N ASN A 46 24.17 -1.39 8.29
CA ASN A 46 23.18 -2.29 8.87
C ASN A 46 22.13 -1.53 9.71
N LEU A 47 22.54 -0.52 10.46
CA LEU A 47 21.63 0.33 11.22
C LEU A 47 20.71 1.14 10.29
N GLN A 48 21.24 1.70 9.22
CA GLN A 48 20.44 2.42 8.22
C GLN A 48 19.41 1.50 7.55
N ALA A 49 19.79 0.27 7.21
CA ALA A 49 18.87 -0.72 6.67
C ALA A 49 17.77 -1.07 7.68
N ALA A 50 18.11 -1.30 8.94
CA ALA A 50 17.15 -1.58 10.01
C ALA A 50 16.18 -0.43 10.24
N LEU A 51 16.65 0.81 10.26
CA LEU A 51 15.82 2.00 10.37
C LEU A 51 14.86 2.13 9.17
N THR A 52 15.34 1.85 7.97
CA THR A 52 14.51 1.84 6.76
C THR A 52 13.40 0.79 6.86
N TYR A 53 13.72 -0.41 7.35
CA TYR A 53 12.72 -1.46 7.54
C TYR A 53 11.65 -1.06 8.54
N VAL A 54 12.03 -0.51 9.68
CA VAL A 54 11.09 -0.01 10.70
C VAL A 54 10.22 1.10 10.11
N TRP A 55 10.82 2.04 9.38
CA TRP A 55 10.09 3.14 8.74
C TRP A 55 9.04 2.64 7.75
N LEU A 56 9.42 1.75 6.84
CA LEU A 56 8.51 1.19 5.84
C LEU A 56 7.40 0.34 6.47
N LEU A 57 7.71 -0.44 7.51
CA LEU A 57 6.70 -1.22 8.23
C LEU A 57 5.69 -0.32 8.95
N LEU A 58 6.15 0.72 9.64
CA LEU A 58 5.26 1.68 10.31
C LEU A 58 4.41 2.44 9.29
N ALA A 59 5.03 2.95 8.22
CA ALA A 59 4.32 3.65 7.17
C ALA A 59 3.30 2.73 6.47
N GLY A 60 3.70 1.49 6.16
CA GLY A 60 2.80 0.49 5.59
C GLY A 60 1.63 0.15 6.51
N ALA A 61 1.86 0.03 7.82
CA ALA A 61 0.79 -0.18 8.81
C ALA A 61 -0.19 0.99 8.85
N LEU A 62 0.29 2.24 8.74
CA LEU A 62 -0.57 3.43 8.66
C LEU A 62 -1.41 3.42 7.38
N VAL A 63 -0.83 3.06 6.24
CA VAL A 63 -1.58 2.89 4.98
C VAL A 63 -2.58 1.74 5.08
N PHE A 64 -2.23 0.65 5.75
CA PHE A 64 -3.18 -0.44 6.01
C PHE A 64 -4.39 0.03 6.81
N LEU A 65 -4.22 0.91 7.80
CA LEU A 65 -5.30 1.53 8.56
C LEU A 65 -6.22 2.40 7.68
N MET A 66 -5.75 2.92 6.54
CA MET A 66 -6.61 3.65 5.60
C MET A 66 -7.78 2.82 5.10
N HIS A 67 -7.66 1.50 5.01
CA HIS A 67 -8.77 0.63 4.61
C HIS A 67 -9.93 0.65 5.60
N ALA A 68 -9.65 0.80 6.89
CA ALA A 68 -10.69 1.05 7.88
C ALA A 68 -11.37 2.41 7.62
N GLY A 69 -10.60 3.44 7.29
CA GLY A 69 -11.11 4.75 6.89
C GLY A 69 -12.02 4.68 5.65
N PHE A 70 -11.60 4.01 4.59
CA PHE A 70 -12.42 3.77 3.39
C PHE A 70 -13.71 3.03 3.75
N SER A 71 -13.63 1.98 4.56
CA SER A 71 -14.81 1.24 5.02
C SER A 71 -15.82 2.13 5.73
N LEU A 72 -15.36 3.01 6.63
CA LEU A 72 -16.21 3.93 7.38
C LEU A 72 -16.82 5.01 6.48
N VAL A 73 -16.02 5.65 5.61
CA VAL A 73 -16.48 6.68 4.68
C VAL A 73 -17.52 6.10 3.72
N GLU A 74 -17.24 4.97 3.10
CA GLU A 74 -18.18 4.34 2.16
C GLU A 74 -19.46 3.89 2.85
N ALA A 75 -19.36 3.29 4.04
CA ALA A 75 -20.53 2.89 4.81
C ALA A 75 -21.40 4.11 5.22
N GLY A 76 -20.76 5.23 5.60
CA GLY A 76 -21.43 6.46 5.96
C GLY A 76 -22.11 7.18 4.80
N LEU A 77 -21.59 7.03 3.57
CA LEU A 77 -22.13 7.66 2.35
C LEU A 77 -23.15 6.78 1.59
N THR A 78 -23.40 5.56 2.07
CA THR A 78 -24.35 4.63 1.46
C THR A 78 -25.54 4.38 2.38
N ARG A 79 -26.61 3.76 1.83
CA ARG A 79 -27.80 3.44 2.61
C ARG A 79 -27.47 2.36 3.66
N SER A 80 -27.99 2.52 4.88
CA SER A 80 -27.72 1.63 6.03
C SER A 80 -27.93 0.14 5.74
N LYS A 81 -28.92 -0.20 4.90
CA LYS A 81 -29.16 -1.59 4.48
C LYS A 81 -27.99 -2.23 3.70
N ASN A 82 -27.07 -1.43 3.18
CA ASN A 82 -25.92 -1.90 2.40
C ASN A 82 -24.61 -1.89 3.21
N THR A 83 -24.60 -1.42 4.45
CA THR A 83 -23.40 -1.29 5.30
C THR A 83 -22.63 -2.58 5.38
N ALA A 84 -23.27 -3.71 5.67
CA ALA A 84 -22.58 -5.01 5.77
C ALA A 84 -21.92 -5.41 4.43
N ASN A 85 -22.58 -5.17 3.30
CA ASN A 85 -22.01 -5.44 1.97
C ASN A 85 -20.79 -4.56 1.69
N ILE A 86 -20.86 -3.27 2.06
CA ILE A 86 -19.75 -2.32 1.88
C ILE A 86 -18.54 -2.73 2.74
N LEU A 87 -18.74 -3.03 4.02
CA LEU A 87 -17.68 -3.48 4.90
C LEU A 87 -17.03 -4.77 4.39
N MET A 88 -17.84 -5.73 3.94
CA MET A 88 -17.35 -6.99 3.38
C MET A 88 -16.54 -6.77 2.09
N LYS A 89 -16.96 -5.86 1.22
CA LYS A 89 -16.21 -5.49 0.00
C LYS A 89 -14.82 -4.95 0.36
N ASN A 90 -14.73 -3.98 1.27
CA ASN A 90 -13.46 -3.41 1.69
C ASN A 90 -12.57 -4.45 2.37
N PHE A 91 -13.12 -5.31 3.23
CA PHE A 91 -12.39 -6.41 3.83
C PHE A 91 -11.82 -7.39 2.78
N MET A 92 -12.66 -7.81 1.83
CA MET A 92 -12.22 -8.71 0.76
C MET A 92 -11.22 -8.06 -0.19
N THR A 93 -11.25 -6.74 -0.38
CA THR A 93 -10.22 -6.03 -1.14
C THR A 93 -8.84 -6.20 -0.52
N ILE A 94 -8.74 -6.10 0.81
CA ILE A 94 -7.49 -6.36 1.53
C ILE A 94 -7.06 -7.82 1.34
N CYS A 95 -7.95 -8.77 1.63
CA CYS A 95 -7.63 -10.20 1.55
C CYS A 95 -7.16 -10.60 0.14
N LEU A 96 -7.87 -10.18 -0.88
CA LEU A 96 -7.49 -10.44 -2.27
C LEU A 96 -6.23 -9.65 -2.65
N GLY A 97 -6.12 -8.39 -2.20
CA GLY A 97 -4.95 -7.55 -2.44
C GLY A 97 -3.67 -8.21 -1.97
N VAL A 98 -3.63 -8.69 -0.73
CA VAL A 98 -2.48 -9.41 -0.16
C VAL A 98 -2.11 -10.62 -1.02
N VAL A 99 -3.06 -11.52 -1.26
CA VAL A 99 -2.79 -12.79 -1.93
C VAL A 99 -2.41 -12.58 -3.40
N VAL A 100 -3.19 -11.78 -4.13
CA VAL A 100 -2.99 -11.57 -5.57
C VAL A 100 -1.71 -10.79 -5.85
N TYR A 101 -1.41 -9.78 -5.01
CA TYR A 101 -0.17 -9.01 -5.17
C TYR A 101 1.07 -9.85 -4.84
N TRP A 102 0.97 -10.76 -3.88
CA TRP A 102 2.03 -11.73 -3.59
C TRP A 102 2.24 -12.71 -4.74
N VAL A 103 1.15 -13.27 -5.30
CA VAL A 103 1.23 -14.30 -6.34
C VAL A 103 1.81 -13.73 -7.64
N VAL A 104 1.31 -12.58 -8.09
CA VAL A 104 1.60 -12.07 -9.43
C VAL A 104 1.92 -10.57 -9.45
N GLY A 105 1.26 -9.75 -8.63
CA GLY A 105 1.36 -8.30 -8.72
C GLY A 105 2.78 -7.77 -8.52
N TRP A 106 3.49 -8.29 -7.51
CA TRP A 106 4.88 -7.90 -7.27
C TRP A 106 5.78 -8.19 -8.46
N GLY A 107 5.69 -9.40 -9.02
CA GLY A 107 6.52 -9.80 -10.16
C GLY A 107 6.29 -8.93 -11.39
N ILE A 108 5.04 -8.59 -11.69
CA ILE A 108 4.71 -7.67 -12.79
C ILE A 108 5.24 -6.24 -12.52
N MET A 109 5.20 -5.79 -11.26
CA MET A 109 5.58 -4.42 -10.93
C MET A 109 7.08 -4.23 -10.76
N TYR A 110 7.78 -5.16 -10.10
CA TYR A 110 9.17 -5.04 -9.68
C TYR A 110 10.10 -6.13 -10.20
N GLY A 111 9.58 -7.09 -10.95
CA GLY A 111 10.39 -8.10 -11.61
C GLY A 111 11.32 -7.50 -12.67
N THR A 112 12.20 -8.34 -13.22
CA THR A 112 13.11 -7.96 -14.31
C THR A 112 12.34 -7.36 -15.46
N ASP A 113 12.74 -6.16 -15.90
CA ASP A 113 12.04 -5.38 -16.92
C ASP A 113 12.00 -6.08 -18.28
N ALA A 114 10.80 -6.18 -18.85
CA ALA A 114 10.57 -6.62 -20.22
C ALA A 114 10.13 -5.43 -21.09
N ALA A 115 11.08 -4.87 -21.80
CA ALA A 115 10.88 -3.79 -22.78
C ALA A 115 10.26 -2.50 -22.21
N GLY A 116 10.40 -2.23 -20.93
CA GLY A 116 9.82 -1.07 -20.26
C GLY A 116 8.34 -1.21 -19.91
N LEU A 117 7.75 -2.38 -20.11
CA LEU A 117 6.30 -2.56 -20.03
C LEU A 117 5.86 -3.31 -18.77
N ILE A 118 6.53 -4.39 -18.41
CA ILE A 118 6.19 -5.26 -17.27
C ILE A 118 7.42 -5.95 -16.71
N GLY A 119 7.38 -6.37 -15.46
CA GLY A 119 8.29 -7.34 -14.88
C GLY A 119 7.85 -8.77 -15.22
N ILE A 120 8.81 -9.69 -15.33
CA ILE A 120 8.58 -11.08 -15.79
C ILE A 120 9.04 -12.16 -14.83
N ASP A 121 9.52 -11.81 -13.65
CA ASP A 121 10.01 -12.75 -12.62
C ASP A 121 9.58 -12.35 -11.21
N GLN A 122 10.20 -12.92 -10.18
CA GLN A 122 9.90 -12.69 -8.75
C GLN A 122 8.44 -13.00 -8.36
N PHE A 123 7.72 -13.78 -9.15
CA PHE A 123 6.40 -14.27 -8.78
C PHE A 123 6.47 -15.09 -7.49
N PHE A 124 5.44 -14.99 -6.64
CA PHE A 124 5.38 -15.60 -5.31
C PHE A 124 6.52 -15.18 -4.38
N LEU A 125 7.22 -14.08 -4.68
CA LEU A 125 8.43 -13.63 -3.98
C LEU A 125 9.51 -14.71 -3.90
N LYS A 126 9.63 -15.54 -4.93
CA LYS A 126 10.58 -16.64 -4.94
C LYS A 126 12.02 -16.10 -4.88
N GLY A 127 12.77 -16.52 -3.85
CA GLY A 127 14.13 -16.07 -3.64
C GLY A 127 14.26 -14.68 -3.00
N ALA A 128 13.15 -14.08 -2.54
CA ALA A 128 13.14 -12.77 -1.91
C ALA A 128 13.92 -12.77 -0.58
N ASP A 129 14.71 -11.74 -0.39
CA ASP A 129 15.38 -11.42 0.88
C ASP A 129 14.47 -10.56 1.80
N ASN A 130 14.97 -10.19 2.96
CA ASN A 130 14.23 -9.38 3.93
C ASN A 130 13.89 -7.98 3.38
N ALA A 131 14.73 -7.40 2.53
CA ALA A 131 14.49 -6.09 1.93
C ALA A 131 13.32 -6.13 0.96
N VAL A 132 13.26 -7.18 0.14
CA VAL A 132 12.16 -7.42 -0.80
C VAL A 132 10.86 -7.68 -0.05
N TRP A 133 10.86 -8.51 1.02
CA TRP A 133 9.67 -8.75 1.83
C TRP A 133 9.14 -7.48 2.48
N ASN A 134 10.01 -6.63 3.00
CA ASN A 134 9.65 -5.36 3.60
C ASN A 134 9.04 -4.39 2.56
N SER A 135 9.68 -4.28 1.40
CA SER A 135 9.21 -3.46 0.28
C SER A 135 7.89 -3.98 -0.28
N TRP A 136 7.74 -5.30 -0.39
CA TRP A 136 6.48 -5.93 -0.80
C TRP A 136 5.33 -5.58 0.14
N PHE A 137 5.52 -5.67 1.45
CA PHE A 137 4.49 -5.30 2.42
C PHE A 137 4.06 -3.83 2.23
N PHE A 138 5.04 -2.93 2.10
CA PHE A 138 4.77 -1.51 1.87
C PHE A 138 4.01 -1.26 0.57
N GLN A 139 4.38 -1.91 -0.51
CA GLN A 139 3.73 -1.73 -1.82
C GLN A 139 2.38 -2.45 -1.93
N MET A 140 2.22 -3.57 -1.27
CA MET A 140 0.98 -4.34 -1.24
C MET A 140 -0.19 -3.52 -0.69
N VAL A 141 0.04 -2.74 0.38
CA VAL A 141 -1.03 -1.90 0.97
C VAL A 141 -1.47 -0.79 0.02
N PHE A 142 -0.60 -0.28 -0.83
CA PHE A 142 -0.96 0.67 -1.89
C PHE A 142 -1.71 0.02 -3.05
N ALA A 143 -1.34 -1.19 -3.45
CA ALA A 143 -2.08 -1.95 -4.46
C ALA A 143 -3.53 -2.22 -4.01
N ALA A 144 -3.71 -2.65 -2.77
CA ALA A 144 -5.02 -2.81 -2.16
C ALA A 144 -5.78 -1.47 -2.05
N THR A 145 -5.08 -0.37 -1.74
CA THR A 145 -5.68 0.98 -1.70
C THR A 145 -6.16 1.41 -3.08
N GLY A 146 -5.38 1.22 -4.14
CA GLY A 146 -5.80 1.51 -5.51
C GLY A 146 -7.08 0.76 -5.91
N ALA A 147 -7.22 -0.50 -5.48
CA ALA A 147 -8.43 -1.28 -5.71
C ALA A 147 -9.63 -0.77 -4.89
N THR A 148 -9.42 -0.33 -3.64
CA THR A 148 -10.52 0.13 -2.78
C THR A 148 -11.07 1.49 -3.20
N VAL A 149 -10.31 2.37 -3.86
CA VAL A 149 -10.78 3.66 -4.39
C VAL A 149 -12.02 3.48 -5.28
N VAL A 150 -12.10 2.40 -6.03
CA VAL A 150 -13.22 2.09 -6.94
C VAL A 150 -14.45 1.60 -6.19
N SER A 151 -14.29 1.04 -4.99
CA SER A 151 -15.38 0.43 -4.22
C SER A 151 -16.56 1.40 -4.01
N GLY A 152 -16.28 2.63 -3.61
CA GLY A 152 -17.29 3.66 -3.39
C GLY A 152 -18.05 4.03 -4.67
N ALA A 153 -17.34 4.14 -5.79
CA ALA A 153 -17.94 4.44 -7.09
C ALA A 153 -18.91 3.33 -7.57
N MET A 154 -18.61 2.09 -7.23
CA MET A 154 -19.42 0.91 -7.58
C MET A 154 -20.42 0.51 -6.49
N ALA A 155 -20.48 1.23 -5.37
CA ALA A 155 -21.34 0.93 -4.24
C ALA A 155 -22.82 0.97 -4.64
N GLU A 156 -23.62 0.04 -4.06
CA GLU A 156 -25.07 -0.10 -4.23
C GLU A 156 -25.56 -0.46 -5.63
N ARG A 157 -24.68 -0.74 -6.58
CA ARG A 157 -25.04 -1.02 -7.99
C ARG A 157 -24.21 -2.12 -8.66
N THR A 158 -23.27 -2.72 -7.93
CA THR A 158 -22.42 -3.79 -8.45
C THR A 158 -22.62 -5.08 -7.65
N ASN A 159 -22.74 -6.19 -8.35
CA ASN A 159 -22.78 -7.51 -7.74
C ASN A 159 -21.47 -7.79 -6.99
N PHE A 160 -21.55 -8.41 -5.82
CA PHE A 160 -20.39 -8.72 -4.98
C PHE A 160 -19.35 -9.57 -5.70
N LYS A 161 -19.76 -10.62 -6.41
CA LYS A 161 -18.85 -11.47 -7.18
C LYS A 161 -18.12 -10.70 -8.28
N ALA A 162 -18.83 -9.84 -9.02
CA ALA A 162 -18.23 -8.99 -10.05
C ALA A 162 -17.19 -8.02 -9.44
N TYR A 163 -17.45 -7.50 -8.24
CA TYR A 163 -16.49 -6.68 -7.52
C TYR A 163 -15.22 -7.45 -7.14
N LEU A 164 -15.34 -8.69 -6.68
CA LEU A 164 -14.16 -9.53 -6.38
C LEU A 164 -13.30 -9.79 -7.62
N ILE A 165 -13.93 -10.08 -8.77
CA ILE A 165 -13.21 -10.25 -10.06
C ILE A 165 -12.49 -8.96 -10.42
N TYR A 166 -13.15 -7.81 -10.26
CA TYR A 166 -12.53 -6.51 -10.46
C TYR A 166 -11.30 -6.32 -9.57
N CYS A 167 -11.38 -6.63 -8.26
CA CYS A 167 -10.25 -6.52 -7.34
C CYS A 167 -9.06 -7.37 -7.80
N ILE A 168 -9.31 -8.61 -8.24
CA ILE A 168 -8.26 -9.49 -8.76
C ILE A 168 -7.60 -8.85 -9.98
N MET A 169 -8.38 -8.38 -10.96
CA MET A 169 -7.83 -7.75 -12.17
C MET A 169 -7.06 -6.47 -11.88
N MET A 170 -7.57 -5.68 -10.94
CA MET A 170 -6.89 -4.44 -10.52
C MET A 170 -5.52 -4.73 -9.92
N VAL A 171 -5.44 -5.65 -8.97
CA VAL A 171 -4.21 -5.95 -8.22
C VAL A 171 -3.25 -6.86 -9.00
N ALA A 172 -3.78 -7.73 -9.87
CA ALA A 172 -2.96 -8.62 -10.68
C ALA A 172 -2.35 -7.95 -11.91
N LEU A 173 -3.04 -6.98 -12.51
CA LEU A 173 -2.69 -6.48 -13.84
C LEU A 173 -2.67 -4.95 -13.91
N ILE A 174 -3.80 -4.28 -13.68
CA ILE A 174 -3.94 -2.84 -13.98
C ILE A 174 -2.96 -2.02 -13.14
N TYR A 175 -2.98 -2.21 -11.83
CA TYR A 175 -2.12 -1.49 -10.90
C TYR A 175 -0.63 -1.82 -11.09
N PRO A 176 -0.21 -3.11 -11.14
CA PRO A 176 1.20 -3.46 -11.29
C PRO A 176 1.82 -3.00 -12.61
N VAL A 177 1.09 -3.06 -13.71
CA VAL A 177 1.59 -2.60 -15.02
C VAL A 177 1.88 -1.11 -14.99
N TYR A 178 0.94 -0.30 -14.51
CA TYR A 178 1.19 1.14 -14.40
C TYR A 178 2.25 1.46 -13.35
N GLY A 179 2.26 0.73 -12.24
CA GLY A 179 3.29 0.84 -11.21
C GLY A 179 4.69 0.52 -11.76
N HIS A 180 4.80 -0.48 -12.65
CA HIS A 180 6.05 -0.79 -13.35
C HIS A 180 6.53 0.40 -14.20
N TRP A 181 5.63 1.08 -14.90
CA TRP A 181 5.99 2.22 -15.75
C TRP A 181 6.52 3.42 -14.96
N VAL A 182 6.19 3.53 -13.68
CA VAL A 182 6.49 4.72 -12.87
C VAL A 182 7.44 4.43 -11.70
N TRP A 183 7.26 3.30 -11.01
CA TRP A 183 7.93 3.02 -9.74
C TRP A 183 8.89 1.83 -9.76
N SER A 184 9.02 1.11 -10.86
CA SER A 184 9.90 -0.06 -10.93
C SER A 184 11.38 0.29 -10.75
N GLY A 185 11.77 1.51 -11.03
CA GLY A 185 13.18 1.93 -11.06
C GLY A 185 13.95 1.39 -12.29
N ALA A 186 13.26 0.72 -13.22
CA ALA A 186 13.91 0.22 -14.44
C ALA A 186 14.28 1.37 -15.38
N ASP A 187 15.48 1.31 -15.98
CA ASP A 187 15.98 2.35 -16.89
C ASP A 187 15.07 2.57 -18.12
N ARG A 188 14.33 1.54 -18.52
CA ARG A 188 13.40 1.58 -19.64
C ARG A 188 11.93 1.70 -19.24
N ALA A 189 11.63 1.84 -17.93
CA ALA A 189 10.26 2.00 -17.45
C ALA A 189 9.52 3.08 -18.27
N LEU A 190 8.35 2.74 -18.82
CA LEU A 190 7.71 3.47 -19.90
C LEU A 190 7.54 4.96 -19.66
N LEU A 191 7.16 5.37 -18.45
CA LEU A 191 6.88 6.76 -18.12
C LEU A 191 7.99 7.45 -17.31
N ALA A 192 8.81 6.70 -16.57
CA ALA A 192 9.80 7.27 -15.65
C ALA A 192 11.26 6.93 -16.00
N GLY A 193 11.49 5.85 -16.76
CA GLY A 193 12.84 5.38 -17.07
C GLY A 193 13.60 6.31 -18.02
N GLY A 194 14.85 6.66 -17.69
CA GLY A 194 15.68 7.57 -18.48
C GLY A 194 15.94 7.08 -19.93
N ASP A 195 15.94 5.77 -20.13
CA ASP A 195 16.11 5.12 -21.43
C ASP A 195 14.79 4.83 -22.18
N SER A 196 13.66 5.25 -21.61
CA SER A 196 12.36 5.11 -22.27
C SER A 196 12.27 5.97 -23.52
N PRO A 197 11.74 5.45 -24.64
CA PRO A 197 11.47 6.25 -25.84
C PRO A 197 10.56 7.46 -25.58
N ILE A 198 9.57 7.32 -24.70
CA ILE A 198 8.65 8.41 -24.34
C ILE A 198 9.40 9.52 -23.58
N VAL A 199 10.19 9.15 -22.58
CA VAL A 199 10.96 10.09 -21.77
C VAL A 199 11.98 10.84 -22.64
N ARG A 200 12.63 10.14 -23.57
CA ARG A 200 13.57 10.77 -24.54
C ARG A 200 12.90 11.76 -25.48
N ILE A 201 11.65 11.51 -25.88
CA ILE A 201 10.88 12.43 -26.74
C ILE A 201 10.42 13.65 -25.95
N ILE A 202 9.91 13.45 -24.74
CA ILE A 202 9.35 14.54 -23.92
C ILE A 202 10.45 15.34 -23.21
N GLY A 203 11.63 14.73 -22.99
CA GLY A 203 12.77 15.33 -22.28
C GLY A 203 12.65 15.29 -20.74
N ALA A 204 11.60 14.67 -20.20
CA ALA A 204 11.39 14.51 -18.76
C ALA A 204 10.63 13.22 -18.43
N GLY A 205 11.05 12.51 -17.39
CA GLY A 205 10.31 11.37 -16.83
C GLY A 205 9.15 11.82 -15.95
N PHE A 206 8.10 11.02 -15.93
CA PHE A 206 6.98 11.19 -14.99
C PHE A 206 7.45 10.85 -13.58
N HIS A 207 7.23 11.77 -12.64
CA HIS A 207 7.58 11.58 -11.23
C HIS A 207 6.30 11.51 -10.39
N ASP A 208 6.12 10.39 -9.70
CA ASP A 208 5.07 10.20 -8.70
C ASP A 208 5.71 9.80 -7.36
N PHE A 209 5.71 10.71 -6.40
CA PHE A 209 6.32 10.46 -5.10
C PHE A 209 5.44 9.62 -4.18
N ALA A 210 4.17 9.99 -4.04
CA ALA A 210 3.28 9.43 -3.01
C ALA A 210 2.06 8.67 -3.58
N GLY A 211 2.00 8.40 -4.88
CA GLY A 211 0.94 7.61 -5.48
C GLY A 211 -0.24 8.41 -6.02
N SER A 212 -0.07 9.71 -6.29
CA SER A 212 -1.11 10.52 -6.95
C SER A 212 -1.51 9.92 -8.30
N GLY A 213 -0.54 9.45 -9.08
CA GLY A 213 -0.74 8.74 -10.34
C GLY A 213 -0.99 7.26 -10.12
N VAL A 214 -0.01 6.56 -9.52
CA VAL A 214 0.02 5.09 -9.43
C VAL A 214 -1.14 4.53 -8.61
N VAL A 215 -1.54 5.19 -7.55
CA VAL A 215 -2.63 4.73 -6.67
C VAL A 215 -3.96 5.42 -7.00
N HIS A 216 -3.98 6.76 -6.89
CA HIS A 216 -5.22 7.53 -6.91
C HIS A 216 -5.75 7.75 -8.32
N SER A 217 -4.90 8.10 -9.31
CA SER A 217 -5.39 8.28 -10.68
C SER A 217 -5.82 6.95 -11.29
N ILE A 218 -5.06 5.87 -11.09
CA ILE A 218 -5.46 4.54 -11.57
C ILE A 218 -6.77 4.08 -10.93
N GLY A 219 -6.90 4.24 -9.61
CA GLY A 219 -8.16 3.99 -8.91
C GLY A 219 -9.30 4.86 -9.45
N GLY A 220 -9.06 6.17 -9.65
CA GLY A 220 -10.02 7.13 -10.17
C GLY A 220 -10.48 6.83 -11.60
N TYR A 221 -9.57 6.53 -12.53
CA TYR A 221 -9.93 6.14 -13.91
C TYR A 221 -10.66 4.80 -13.95
N SER A 222 -10.26 3.84 -13.14
CA SER A 222 -10.98 2.57 -13.01
C SER A 222 -12.37 2.77 -12.42
N ALA A 223 -12.53 3.68 -11.46
CA ALA A 223 -13.82 4.09 -10.92
C ALA A 223 -14.69 4.75 -11.99
N LEU A 224 -14.13 5.65 -12.79
CA LEU A 224 -14.84 6.30 -13.91
C LEU A 224 -15.33 5.26 -14.93
N ALA A 225 -14.46 4.35 -15.36
CA ALA A 225 -14.84 3.26 -16.27
C ALA A 225 -15.98 2.41 -15.67
N GLY A 226 -15.86 2.03 -14.40
CA GLY A 226 -16.90 1.30 -13.68
C GLY A 226 -18.22 2.03 -13.64
N VAL A 227 -18.22 3.34 -13.35
CA VAL A 227 -19.42 4.18 -13.33
C VAL A 227 -20.11 4.26 -14.69
N LEU A 228 -19.34 4.43 -15.76
CA LEU A 228 -19.86 4.48 -17.14
C LEU A 228 -20.53 3.18 -17.55
N ILE A 229 -19.96 2.04 -17.15
CA ILE A 229 -20.50 0.71 -17.49
C ILE A 229 -21.75 0.38 -16.64
N VAL A 230 -21.68 0.61 -15.32
CA VAL A 230 -22.74 0.21 -14.39
C VAL A 230 -23.91 1.21 -14.37
N GLY A 231 -23.67 2.45 -14.73
CA GLY A 231 -24.69 3.50 -14.76
C GLY A 231 -25.08 4.04 -13.38
N ALA A 232 -26.21 4.72 -13.31
CA ALA A 232 -26.70 5.33 -12.08
C ALA A 232 -27.34 4.31 -11.12
N ARG A 233 -27.33 4.61 -9.81
CA ARG A 233 -28.07 3.83 -8.79
C ARG A 233 -29.56 3.89 -9.09
N ILE A 234 -30.28 2.79 -8.90
CA ILE A 234 -31.72 2.74 -9.07
C ILE A 234 -32.40 3.77 -8.18
N GLY A 235 -33.26 4.61 -8.78
CA GLY A 235 -34.02 5.66 -8.09
C GLY A 235 -33.21 6.92 -7.73
N LYS A 236 -31.95 7.05 -8.18
CA LYS A 236 -31.15 8.27 -7.94
C LYS A 236 -31.68 9.45 -8.78
N PHE A 237 -32.03 9.20 -10.04
CA PHE A 237 -32.58 10.20 -10.93
C PHE A 237 -34.07 9.86 -11.22
N LYS A 238 -34.94 10.81 -10.98
CA LYS A 238 -36.35 10.71 -11.36
C LYS A 238 -36.59 11.56 -12.62
N ASN A 239 -37.17 10.98 -13.65
CA ASN A 239 -37.45 11.66 -14.93
C ASN A 239 -36.22 12.34 -15.56
N GLY A 240 -35.04 11.72 -15.47
CA GLY A 240 -33.82 12.27 -16.06
C GLY A 240 -33.18 13.45 -15.30
N LYS A 241 -33.67 13.76 -14.10
CA LYS A 241 -33.17 14.83 -13.21
C LYS A 241 -32.80 14.27 -11.85
#